data_a5fbdc84a68c91ac9f7aab15b1208790
#
_entry.id   a5fbdc84a68c91ac9f7aab15b1208790
#
_cell.length_a   1.000
_cell.length_b   1.000
_cell.length_c   1.000
_cell.angle_alpha   90.00
_cell.angle_beta   90.00
_cell.angle_gamma   90.00
#
_symmetry.space_group_name_H-M   'P 1'
#
loop_
_entity.id
_entity.type
_entity.pdbx_description
1 polymer ?
#
loop_
_entity_poly.entity_id
_entity_poly.type
_entity_poly.pdbx_seq_one_letter_code
_entity_poly.pdbx_strand_id
1 'polypeptide(L)'
;MWCRNCNIETNEKNCPICGQFTEEDTPVEIMWCGECNVPIIRSVNDAAREICPICGRKTRHLSADLRPVFPEERLLLELLLDKKPNEFAGKSVWASNSRYYIDGKSVALSASTFQTADTDMLAEKLSQYSSDNSYEYFNEIIDRFVLANKDRLFLLKEEAFAFVRHAAAQFDEERIVISFSGGKDSTATADVVVKALSNPSLVHIFGDTTLEFPSTIEYAHRFRENHPQAIFEIARNDEQVFYDVCEDIGPPARMMRWCCSMF
;
A
#
# COMPACT_ATOMS: atom_id res chain seq x y z
N MET A 1 3.00 -7.25 20.41
CA MET A 1 2.78 -8.69 20.66
C MET A 1 1.47 -9.10 20.00
N TRP A 2 1.34 -10.31 19.55
CA TRP A 2 0.20 -10.78 18.73
C TRP A 2 -0.56 -11.93 19.43
N CYS A 3 -1.88 -11.84 19.49
CA CYS A 3 -2.72 -12.93 19.95
C CYS A 3 -3.22 -13.75 18.74
N ARG A 4 -2.72 -14.98 18.57
CA ARG A 4 -3.18 -15.86 17.48
C ARG A 4 -4.65 -16.25 17.58
N ASN A 5 -5.18 -16.39 18.79
CA ASN A 5 -6.56 -16.81 18.99
C ASN A 5 -7.58 -15.72 18.62
N CYS A 6 -7.28 -14.46 18.98
CA CYS A 6 -8.16 -13.32 18.70
C CYS A 6 -7.72 -12.51 17.47
N ASN A 7 -6.54 -12.83 16.93
CA ASN A 7 -5.94 -12.16 15.79
C ASN A 7 -5.81 -10.63 15.97
N ILE A 8 -5.34 -10.20 17.15
CA ILE A 8 -5.16 -8.79 17.51
C ILE A 8 -3.73 -8.49 17.94
N GLU A 9 -3.28 -7.28 17.66
CA GLU A 9 -2.07 -6.73 18.25
C GLU A 9 -2.37 -6.15 19.64
N THR A 10 -1.48 -6.36 20.59
CA THR A 10 -1.58 -5.84 21.95
C THR A 10 -0.20 -5.62 22.54
N ASN A 11 -0.07 -4.71 23.48
CA ASN A 11 1.17 -4.49 24.21
C ASN A 11 1.28 -5.41 25.46
N GLU A 12 0.26 -6.23 25.70
CA GLU A 12 0.18 -7.09 26.87
C GLU A 12 0.64 -8.51 26.57
N LYS A 13 1.30 -9.14 27.55
CA LYS A 13 1.72 -10.55 27.43
C LYS A 13 0.56 -11.54 27.38
N ASN A 14 -0.59 -11.15 27.90
CA ASN A 14 -1.82 -11.91 27.79
C ASN A 14 -2.83 -11.11 27.00
N CYS A 15 -3.50 -11.76 26.07
CA CYS A 15 -4.52 -11.13 25.24
C CYS A 15 -5.66 -10.56 26.11
N PRO A 16 -6.00 -9.27 25.99
CA PRO A 16 -7.07 -8.65 26.79
C PRO A 16 -8.47 -9.22 26.45
N ILE A 17 -8.63 -9.92 25.31
CA ILE A 17 -9.90 -10.51 24.89
C ILE A 17 -10.05 -11.95 25.38
N CYS A 18 -9.07 -12.82 25.14
CA CYS A 18 -9.20 -14.25 25.44
C CYS A 18 -8.30 -14.75 26.59
N GLY A 19 -7.44 -13.89 27.16
CA GLY A 19 -6.52 -14.25 28.24
C GLY A 19 -5.34 -15.13 27.84
N GLN A 20 -5.25 -15.57 26.58
CA GLN A 20 -4.14 -16.40 26.12
C GLN A 20 -2.85 -15.60 25.98
N PHE A 21 -1.71 -16.32 26.09
CA PHE A 21 -0.40 -15.69 25.85
C PHE A 21 -0.32 -15.14 24.45
N THR A 22 0.21 -13.93 24.35
CA THR A 22 0.54 -13.26 23.09
C THR A 22 1.95 -13.63 22.67
N GLU A 23 2.18 -13.81 21.39
CA GLU A 23 3.48 -14.10 20.82
C GLU A 23 4.13 -12.78 20.35
N GLU A 24 5.46 -12.69 20.43
CA GLU A 24 6.19 -11.64 19.72
C GLU A 24 6.04 -11.92 18.22
N ASP A 25 5.75 -10.88 17.44
CA ASP A 25 5.75 -11.01 15.99
C ASP A 25 7.07 -11.59 15.53
N THR A 26 7.00 -12.71 14.82
CA THR A 26 8.21 -13.29 14.25
C THR A 26 8.72 -12.35 13.17
N PRO A 27 9.94 -11.78 13.32
CA PRO A 27 10.51 -10.88 12.34
C PRO A 27 10.46 -11.51 10.95
N VAL A 28 10.17 -10.69 9.95
CA VAL A 28 10.24 -11.10 8.55
C VAL A 28 11.45 -10.50 7.89
N GLU A 29 12.01 -11.22 6.92
CA GLU A 29 13.11 -10.80 6.07
C GLU A 29 12.67 -10.86 4.62
N ILE A 30 13.25 -10.00 3.83
CA ILE A 30 13.11 -10.02 2.38
C ILE A 30 14.31 -10.76 1.78
N MET A 31 14.03 -11.89 1.17
CA MET A 31 14.99 -12.67 0.41
C MET A 31 14.88 -12.34 -1.07
N TRP A 32 15.94 -12.48 -1.82
CA TRP A 32 15.99 -12.25 -3.26
C TRP A 32 16.31 -13.53 -4.01
N CYS A 33 15.46 -13.87 -4.98
CA CYS A 33 15.75 -14.91 -5.96
C CYS A 33 16.32 -14.28 -7.24
N GLY A 34 17.60 -14.54 -7.53
CA GLY A 34 18.24 -14.01 -8.74
C GLY A 34 17.73 -14.64 -10.04
N GLU A 35 17.24 -15.87 -10.00
CA GLU A 35 16.68 -16.56 -11.17
C GLU A 35 15.30 -16.04 -11.54
N CYS A 36 14.40 -15.93 -10.54
CA CYS A 36 13.04 -15.42 -10.75
C CYS A 36 12.98 -13.88 -10.77
N ASN A 37 14.08 -13.22 -10.40
CA ASN A 37 14.22 -11.77 -10.34
C ASN A 37 13.15 -11.10 -9.45
N VAL A 38 12.88 -11.69 -8.27
CA VAL A 38 11.75 -11.29 -7.42
C VAL A 38 12.11 -11.38 -5.94
N PRO A 39 11.57 -10.48 -5.08
CA PRO A 39 11.69 -10.59 -3.64
C PRO A 39 10.71 -11.61 -3.05
N ILE A 40 11.12 -12.23 -1.95
CA ILE A 40 10.37 -13.25 -1.23
C ILE A 40 10.36 -12.88 0.24
N ILE A 41 9.17 -12.75 0.80
CA ILE A 41 8.97 -12.45 2.23
C ILE A 41 9.03 -13.75 3.01
N ARG A 42 9.95 -13.84 3.97
CA ARG A 42 10.14 -15.03 4.82
C ARG A 42 10.21 -14.66 6.28
N SER A 43 9.63 -15.50 7.13
CA SER A 43 9.93 -15.45 8.54
C SER A 43 11.38 -15.87 8.80
N VAL A 44 12.06 -15.23 9.74
CA VAL A 44 13.41 -15.58 10.16
C VAL A 44 13.51 -17.01 10.67
N ASN A 45 12.39 -17.57 11.16
CA ASN A 45 12.30 -18.93 11.69
C ASN A 45 11.88 -19.96 10.63
N ASP A 46 11.61 -19.55 9.39
CA ASP A 46 11.25 -20.46 8.31
C ASP A 46 12.48 -21.28 7.87
N ALA A 47 12.44 -22.60 8.05
CA ALA A 47 13.51 -23.50 7.66
C ALA A 47 13.77 -23.48 6.14
N ALA A 48 12.77 -23.15 5.33
CA ALA A 48 12.86 -23.04 3.87
C ALA A 48 13.15 -21.61 3.38
N ARG A 49 13.49 -20.65 4.29
CA ARG A 49 13.65 -19.22 3.95
C ARG A 49 14.65 -18.96 2.83
N GLU A 50 15.68 -19.79 2.72
CA GLU A 50 16.73 -19.64 1.71
C GLU A 50 16.39 -20.30 0.35
N ILE A 51 15.19 -20.85 0.19
CA ILE A 51 14.77 -21.55 -1.02
C ILE A 51 13.65 -20.77 -1.69
N CYS A 52 13.80 -20.51 -2.98
CA CYS A 52 12.76 -19.89 -3.79
C CYS A 52 11.57 -20.85 -4.01
N PRO A 53 10.33 -20.48 -3.68
CA PRO A 53 9.18 -21.36 -3.84
C PRO A 53 8.77 -21.55 -5.31
N ILE A 54 9.24 -20.70 -6.23
CA ILE A 54 8.95 -20.85 -7.67
C ILE A 54 9.94 -21.80 -8.33
N CYS A 55 11.26 -21.55 -8.18
CA CYS A 55 12.27 -22.29 -8.96
C CYS A 55 13.13 -23.24 -8.12
N GLY A 56 12.94 -23.29 -6.80
CA GLY A 56 13.72 -24.15 -5.90
C GLY A 56 15.19 -23.73 -5.69
N ARG A 57 15.63 -22.62 -6.29
CA ARG A 57 17.00 -22.15 -6.16
C ARG A 57 17.24 -21.40 -4.86
N LYS A 58 18.51 -21.33 -4.45
CA LYS A 58 18.92 -20.61 -3.25
C LYS A 58 18.70 -19.11 -3.42
N THR A 59 18.16 -18.48 -2.38
CA THR A 59 17.95 -17.04 -2.27
C THR A 59 19.01 -16.40 -1.41
N ARG A 60 19.11 -15.09 -1.44
CA ARG A 60 19.99 -14.30 -0.56
C ARG A 60 19.19 -13.24 0.16
N HIS A 61 19.61 -12.85 1.32
CA HIS A 61 19.03 -11.72 2.05
C HIS A 61 19.13 -10.42 1.23
N LEU A 62 18.07 -9.62 1.22
CA LEU A 62 18.00 -8.33 0.54
C LEU A 62 17.85 -7.17 1.52
N SER A 63 16.80 -7.19 2.33
CA SER A 63 16.45 -6.13 3.29
C SER A 63 15.49 -6.65 4.36
N ALA A 64 15.18 -5.80 5.34
CA ALA A 64 14.15 -6.09 6.34
C ALA A 64 12.75 -5.65 5.91
N ASP A 65 12.67 -4.74 4.94
CA ASP A 65 11.44 -4.12 4.45
C ASP A 65 11.59 -3.84 2.94
N LEU A 66 10.49 -3.82 2.21
CA LEU A 66 10.51 -3.58 0.77
C LEU A 66 9.14 -3.12 0.27
N ARG A 67 9.16 -2.20 -0.71
CA ARG A 67 7.98 -1.83 -1.48
C ARG A 67 8.28 -1.85 -2.99
N PRO A 68 7.27 -2.07 -3.84
CA PRO A 68 7.44 -1.92 -5.27
C PRO A 68 7.69 -0.45 -5.65
N VAL A 69 8.43 -0.24 -6.73
CA VAL A 69 8.66 1.07 -7.34
C VAL A 69 7.82 1.15 -8.61
N PHE A 70 6.82 2.03 -8.59
CA PHE A 70 5.93 2.24 -9.74
C PHE A 70 6.68 2.86 -10.92
N PRO A 71 6.19 2.68 -12.15
CA PRO A 71 6.87 3.17 -13.36
C PRO A 71 7.20 4.66 -13.35
N GLU A 72 6.35 5.51 -12.77
CA GLU A 72 6.58 6.95 -12.65
C GLU A 72 7.74 7.26 -11.70
N GLU A 73 7.78 6.60 -10.54
CA GLU A 73 8.89 6.74 -9.59
C GLU A 73 10.18 6.16 -10.18
N ARG A 74 10.09 5.05 -10.92
CA ARG A 74 11.23 4.46 -11.62
C ARG A 74 11.82 5.44 -12.64
N LEU A 75 10.97 6.12 -13.41
CA LEU A 75 11.40 7.13 -14.38
C LEU A 75 12.11 8.30 -13.68
N LEU A 76 11.57 8.79 -12.56
CA LEU A 76 12.23 9.80 -11.75
C LEU A 76 13.59 9.31 -11.22
N LEU A 77 13.67 8.07 -10.75
CA LEU A 77 14.92 7.45 -10.31
C LEU A 77 15.97 7.41 -11.43
N GLU A 78 15.57 7.04 -12.65
CA GLU A 78 16.44 7.03 -13.82
C GLU A 78 17.01 8.42 -14.09
N LEU A 79 16.18 9.45 -14.07
CA LEU A 79 16.61 10.84 -14.28
C LEU A 79 17.55 11.34 -13.18
N LEU A 80 17.27 11.00 -11.92
CA LEU A 80 18.13 11.36 -10.77
C LEU A 80 19.50 10.65 -10.81
N LEU A 81 19.58 9.49 -11.45
CA LEU A 81 20.80 8.72 -11.64
C LEU A 81 21.51 9.05 -12.97
N ASP A 82 21.07 10.09 -13.69
CA ASP A 82 21.57 10.47 -15.01
C ASP A 82 21.52 9.32 -16.03
N LYS A 83 20.43 8.54 -15.95
CA LYS A 83 20.14 7.44 -16.88
C LYS A 83 19.23 7.90 -18.00
N LYS A 84 19.20 7.11 -19.06
CA LYS A 84 18.24 7.33 -20.13
C LYS A 84 16.83 6.97 -19.64
N PRO A 85 15.80 7.76 -20.01
CA PRO A 85 14.42 7.41 -19.70
C PRO A 85 14.08 6.01 -20.19
N ASN A 86 13.38 5.24 -19.31
CA ASN A 86 13.02 3.85 -19.53
C ASN A 86 14.21 2.86 -19.62
N GLU A 87 15.41 3.21 -19.15
CA GLU A 87 16.55 2.28 -19.06
C GLU A 87 16.26 1.10 -18.14
N PHE A 88 15.41 1.31 -17.13
CA PHE A 88 15.00 0.27 -16.18
C PHE A 88 13.60 -0.29 -16.44
N ALA A 89 12.98 0.00 -17.59
CA ALA A 89 11.63 -0.47 -17.91
C ALA A 89 11.48 -2.00 -17.87
N GLY A 90 12.51 -2.74 -18.29
CA GLY A 90 12.57 -4.20 -18.22
C GLY A 90 13.30 -4.72 -16.98
N LYS A 91 13.35 -3.97 -15.88
CA LYS A 91 14.03 -4.32 -14.64
C LYS A 91 13.06 -4.46 -13.47
N SER A 92 13.40 -5.36 -12.55
CA SER A 92 12.68 -5.51 -11.29
C SER A 92 13.18 -4.45 -10.30
N VAL A 93 12.37 -3.40 -10.06
CA VAL A 93 12.76 -2.25 -9.24
C VAL A 93 11.95 -2.20 -7.96
N TRP A 94 12.66 -2.13 -6.84
CA TRP A 94 12.09 -2.11 -5.50
C TRP A 94 12.78 -1.04 -4.65
N ALA A 95 12.15 -0.63 -3.56
CA ALA A 95 12.71 0.34 -2.62
C ALA A 95 12.54 -0.10 -1.16
N SER A 96 13.51 0.26 -0.34
CA SER A 96 13.50 0.11 1.11
C SER A 96 14.18 1.35 1.72
N ASN A 97 13.43 2.15 2.45
CA ASN A 97 13.89 3.43 2.98
C ASN A 97 14.48 4.32 1.86
N SER A 98 15.75 4.73 2.00
CA SER A 98 16.48 5.56 1.02
C SER A 98 17.27 4.76 -0.03
N ARG A 99 17.07 3.45 -0.12
CA ARG A 99 17.77 2.55 -1.05
C ARG A 99 16.81 2.01 -2.09
N TYR A 100 17.28 1.96 -3.32
CA TYR A 100 16.61 1.24 -4.40
C TYR A 100 17.35 -0.07 -4.70
N TYR A 101 16.60 -1.05 -5.18
CA TYR A 101 17.12 -2.34 -5.62
C TYR A 101 16.69 -2.57 -7.06
N ILE A 102 17.66 -2.66 -7.96
CA ILE A 102 17.46 -2.90 -9.38
C ILE A 102 17.99 -4.31 -9.69
N ASP A 103 17.11 -5.23 -10.07
CA ASP A 103 17.43 -6.65 -10.21
C ASP A 103 18.19 -7.21 -8.97
N GLY A 104 17.73 -6.78 -7.79
CA GLY A 104 18.28 -7.16 -6.50
C GLY A 104 19.62 -6.51 -6.15
N LYS A 105 20.16 -5.61 -6.94
CA LYS A 105 21.39 -4.84 -6.64
C LYS A 105 21.02 -3.51 -6.02
N SER A 106 21.62 -3.20 -4.88
CA SER A 106 21.36 -1.97 -4.14
C SER A 106 21.94 -0.74 -4.86
N VAL A 107 21.13 0.29 -4.97
CA VAL A 107 21.50 1.63 -5.43
C VAL A 107 21.04 2.63 -4.37
N ALA A 108 21.94 3.46 -3.88
CA ALA A 108 21.63 4.52 -2.93
C ALA A 108 21.60 5.88 -3.63
N LEU A 109 20.59 6.68 -3.35
CA LEU A 109 20.57 8.10 -3.69
C LEU A 109 21.20 8.88 -2.54
N SER A 110 22.14 9.74 -2.84
CA SER A 110 22.73 10.63 -1.84
C SER A 110 21.84 11.84 -1.56
N ALA A 111 21.94 12.40 -0.36
CA ALA A 111 21.24 13.64 -0.06
C ALA A 111 21.62 14.79 -1.03
N SER A 112 22.88 14.79 -1.50
CA SER A 112 23.36 15.76 -2.50
C SER A 112 22.64 15.62 -3.84
N THR A 113 22.28 14.41 -4.27
CA THR A 113 21.53 14.18 -5.51
C THR A 113 20.20 14.94 -5.50
N PHE A 114 19.49 14.93 -4.37
CA PHE A 114 18.24 15.68 -4.23
C PHE A 114 18.44 17.19 -4.13
N GLN A 115 19.49 17.63 -3.43
CA GLN A 115 19.79 19.07 -3.27
C GLN A 115 20.23 19.75 -4.56
N THR A 116 20.89 19.01 -5.45
CA THR A 116 21.41 19.53 -6.73
C THR A 116 20.46 19.28 -7.90
N ALA A 117 19.35 18.54 -7.68
CA ALA A 117 18.39 18.26 -8.73
C ALA A 117 17.66 19.54 -9.17
N ASP A 118 17.68 19.79 -10.46
CA ASP A 118 16.88 20.84 -11.08
C ASP A 118 15.44 20.33 -11.24
N THR A 119 14.56 20.83 -10.38
CA THR A 119 13.15 20.39 -10.31
C THR A 119 12.38 20.76 -11.57
N ASP A 120 12.68 21.89 -12.20
CA ASP A 120 11.97 22.35 -13.41
C ASP A 120 12.37 21.49 -14.61
N MET A 121 13.66 21.21 -14.75
CA MET A 121 14.17 20.29 -15.78
C MET A 121 13.63 18.87 -15.59
N LEU A 122 13.53 18.38 -14.34
CA LEU A 122 12.97 17.06 -14.06
C LEU A 122 11.48 17.00 -14.41
N ALA A 123 10.70 18.03 -14.05
CA ALA A 123 9.29 18.13 -14.37
C ALA A 123 9.06 18.17 -15.88
N GLU A 124 9.86 18.96 -16.62
CA GLU A 124 9.81 19.00 -18.08
C GLU A 124 10.09 17.63 -18.70
N LYS A 125 11.17 16.97 -18.27
CA LYS A 125 11.50 15.61 -18.77
C LYS A 125 10.42 14.60 -18.42
N LEU A 126 9.89 14.60 -17.20
CA LEU A 126 8.82 13.68 -16.81
C LEU A 126 7.56 13.88 -17.66
N SER A 127 7.21 15.13 -18.00
CA SER A 127 6.06 15.41 -18.86
C SER A 127 6.20 14.91 -20.31
N GLN A 128 7.44 14.76 -20.78
CA GLN A 128 7.74 14.29 -22.15
C GLN A 128 7.66 12.77 -22.30
N TYR A 129 7.72 12.02 -21.19
CA TYR A 129 7.75 10.56 -21.24
C TYR A 129 6.47 9.97 -20.67
N SER A 130 5.77 9.19 -21.47
CA SER A 130 4.63 8.39 -21.01
C SER A 130 5.14 7.16 -20.26
N SER A 131 4.53 6.85 -19.12
CA SER A 131 4.77 5.62 -18.37
C SER A 131 3.95 4.43 -18.88
N ASP A 132 3.03 4.62 -19.81
CA ASP A 132 2.04 3.62 -20.24
C ASP A 132 2.67 2.30 -20.69
N ASN A 133 3.68 2.36 -21.54
CA ASN A 133 4.38 1.17 -22.03
C ASN A 133 5.26 0.48 -20.98
N SER A 134 5.43 1.07 -19.82
CA SER A 134 6.29 0.57 -18.75
C SER A 134 5.56 -0.31 -17.72
N TYR A 135 4.21 -0.31 -17.74
CA TYR A 135 3.39 -1.08 -16.82
C TYR A 135 3.34 -2.57 -17.14
N GLU A 136 3.54 -2.99 -18.38
CA GLU A 136 3.51 -4.40 -18.76
C GLU A 136 4.51 -5.22 -17.93
N TYR A 137 5.78 -4.85 -17.96
CA TYR A 137 6.81 -5.55 -17.19
C TYR A 137 6.65 -5.36 -15.67
N PHE A 138 6.20 -4.18 -15.23
CA PHE A 138 5.89 -3.95 -13.83
C PHE A 138 4.82 -4.94 -13.34
N ASN A 139 3.72 -5.09 -14.07
CA ASN A 139 2.65 -6.02 -13.73
C ASN A 139 3.16 -7.47 -13.71
N GLU A 140 3.98 -7.86 -14.69
CA GLU A 140 4.61 -9.19 -14.72
C GLU A 140 5.44 -9.47 -13.46
N ILE A 141 6.22 -8.49 -13.00
CA ILE A 141 7.02 -8.61 -11.77
C ILE A 141 6.14 -8.67 -10.51
N ILE A 142 5.05 -7.90 -10.47
CA ILE A 142 4.08 -7.96 -9.37
C ILE A 142 3.40 -9.33 -9.34
N ASP A 143 3.00 -9.88 -10.46
CA ASP A 143 2.41 -11.23 -10.53
C ASP A 143 3.39 -12.30 -10.05
N ARG A 144 4.67 -12.21 -10.43
CA ARG A 144 5.72 -13.09 -9.90
C ARG A 144 5.92 -12.93 -8.40
N PHE A 145 5.87 -11.70 -7.90
CA PHE A 145 5.95 -11.41 -6.47
C PHE A 145 4.78 -12.04 -5.71
N VAL A 146 3.55 -11.88 -6.21
CA VAL A 146 2.37 -12.50 -5.64
C VAL A 146 2.50 -14.03 -5.64
N LEU A 147 2.95 -14.62 -6.76
CA LEU A 147 3.18 -16.07 -6.87
C LEU A 147 4.25 -16.56 -5.89
N ALA A 148 5.36 -15.83 -5.75
CA ALA A 148 6.44 -16.17 -4.83
C ALA A 148 6.04 -16.09 -3.35
N ASN A 149 5.03 -15.29 -3.04
CA ASN A 149 4.58 -15.01 -1.69
C ASN A 149 3.15 -15.50 -1.40
N LYS A 150 2.59 -16.37 -2.26
CA LYS A 150 1.18 -16.78 -2.20
C LYS A 150 0.79 -17.35 -0.83
N ASP A 151 1.64 -18.17 -0.22
CA ASP A 151 1.34 -18.80 1.06
C ASP A 151 1.32 -17.77 2.20
N ARG A 152 2.26 -16.80 2.18
CA ARG A 152 2.26 -15.70 3.13
C ARG A 152 1.05 -14.77 2.95
N LEU A 153 0.73 -14.41 1.71
CA LEU A 153 -0.43 -13.60 1.37
C LEU A 153 -1.75 -14.30 1.77
N PHE A 154 -1.82 -15.62 1.58
CA PHE A 154 -2.97 -16.42 2.04
C PHE A 154 -3.12 -16.32 3.55
N LEU A 155 -2.05 -16.54 4.32
CA LEU A 155 -2.10 -16.45 5.79
C LEU A 155 -2.52 -15.05 6.26
N LEU A 156 -1.92 -14.00 5.72
CA LEU A 156 -2.27 -12.60 6.06
C LEU A 156 -3.75 -12.30 5.76
N LYS A 157 -4.24 -12.80 4.63
CA LYS A 157 -5.64 -12.64 4.24
C LYS A 157 -6.59 -13.36 5.20
N GLU A 158 -6.29 -14.60 5.57
CA GLU A 158 -7.12 -15.35 6.52
C GLU A 158 -7.11 -14.72 7.92
N GLU A 159 -5.96 -14.21 8.36
CA GLU A 159 -5.84 -13.45 9.60
C GLU A 159 -6.70 -12.17 9.55
N ALA A 160 -6.60 -11.40 8.48
CA ALA A 160 -7.40 -10.18 8.29
C ALA A 160 -8.92 -10.50 8.25
N PHE A 161 -9.31 -11.57 7.56
CA PHE A 161 -10.70 -12.00 7.49
C PHE A 161 -11.24 -12.42 8.87
N ALA A 162 -10.45 -13.18 9.63
CA ALA A 162 -10.83 -13.58 10.98
C ALA A 162 -11.00 -12.37 11.90
N PHE A 163 -10.09 -11.40 11.82
CA PHE A 163 -10.18 -10.14 12.57
C PHE A 163 -11.46 -9.37 12.22
N VAL A 164 -11.73 -9.16 10.93
CA VAL A 164 -12.92 -8.42 10.47
C VAL A 164 -14.19 -9.13 10.94
N ARG A 165 -14.31 -10.44 10.73
CA ARG A 165 -15.50 -11.21 11.19
C ARG A 165 -15.70 -11.10 12.70
N HIS A 166 -14.62 -11.17 13.48
CA HIS A 166 -14.70 -11.05 14.94
C HIS A 166 -15.17 -9.64 15.34
N ALA A 167 -14.60 -8.61 14.76
CA ALA A 167 -14.98 -7.22 15.04
C ALA A 167 -16.45 -6.94 14.62
N ALA A 168 -16.83 -7.42 13.45
CA ALA A 168 -18.16 -7.22 12.89
C ALA A 168 -19.27 -7.96 13.65
N ALA A 169 -18.96 -9.12 14.27
CA ALA A 169 -19.93 -9.92 15.01
C ALA A 169 -20.61 -9.20 16.17
N GLN A 170 -20.11 -8.05 16.57
CA GLN A 170 -20.67 -7.22 17.65
C GLN A 170 -21.72 -6.22 17.15
N PHE A 171 -21.91 -6.10 15.85
CA PHE A 171 -22.75 -5.09 15.23
C PHE A 171 -23.70 -5.73 14.23
N ASP A 172 -24.87 -5.10 14.05
CA ASP A 172 -25.74 -5.42 12.93
C ASP A 172 -25.04 -5.04 11.61
N GLU A 173 -25.14 -5.85 10.61
CA GLU A 173 -24.42 -5.67 9.34
C GLU A 173 -24.76 -4.34 8.67
N GLU A 174 -26.00 -3.86 8.81
CA GLU A 174 -26.46 -2.56 8.30
C GLU A 174 -25.75 -1.35 8.96
N ARG A 175 -25.07 -1.57 10.06
CA ARG A 175 -24.32 -0.53 10.81
C ARG A 175 -22.84 -0.53 10.47
N ILE A 176 -22.40 -1.42 9.57
CA ILE A 176 -21.02 -1.52 9.13
C ILE A 176 -20.84 -0.68 7.89
N VAL A 177 -19.92 0.29 7.97
CA VAL A 177 -19.57 1.14 6.84
C VAL A 177 -18.06 1.09 6.61
N ILE A 178 -17.64 1.32 5.38
CA ILE A 178 -16.23 1.35 4.98
C ILE A 178 -15.86 2.81 4.68
N SER A 179 -14.95 3.37 5.46
CA SER A 179 -14.35 4.66 5.15
C SER A 179 -13.34 4.48 4.01
N PHE A 180 -13.58 5.14 2.89
CA PHE A 180 -12.79 5.03 1.68
C PHE A 180 -12.15 6.37 1.34
N SER A 181 -10.82 6.44 1.29
CA SER A 181 -10.08 7.67 0.99
C SER A 181 -9.44 7.68 -0.40
N GLY A 182 -9.67 6.65 -1.21
CA GLY A 182 -9.01 6.51 -2.52
C GLY A 182 -7.52 6.13 -2.45
N GLY A 183 -6.94 5.97 -1.24
CA GLY A 183 -5.58 5.50 -1.05
C GLY A 183 -5.46 3.98 -1.09
N LYS A 184 -4.25 3.47 -1.26
CA LYS A 184 -3.97 2.02 -1.33
C LYS A 184 -4.48 1.25 -0.11
N ASP A 185 -4.37 1.84 1.08
CA ASP A 185 -4.73 1.17 2.34
C ASP A 185 -6.24 1.06 2.49
N SER A 186 -7.00 2.13 2.20
CA SER A 186 -8.46 2.11 2.21
C SER A 186 -9.04 1.18 1.14
N THR A 187 -8.41 1.12 -0.03
CA THR A 187 -8.78 0.18 -1.10
C THR A 187 -8.58 -1.28 -0.67
N ALA A 188 -7.42 -1.59 -0.09
CA ALA A 188 -7.15 -2.93 0.44
C ALA A 188 -8.10 -3.30 1.58
N THR A 189 -8.39 -2.34 2.49
CA THR A 189 -9.35 -2.53 3.57
C THR A 189 -10.75 -2.81 3.03
N ALA A 190 -11.20 -2.06 2.04
CA ALA A 190 -12.50 -2.27 1.39
C ALA A 190 -12.62 -3.71 0.82
N ASP A 191 -11.60 -4.15 0.07
CA ASP A 191 -11.56 -5.51 -0.51
C ASP A 191 -11.59 -6.59 0.59
N VAL A 192 -10.80 -6.42 1.65
CA VAL A 192 -10.75 -7.36 2.79
C VAL A 192 -12.09 -7.43 3.52
N VAL A 193 -12.72 -6.28 3.83
CA VAL A 193 -13.97 -6.25 4.59
C VAL A 193 -15.11 -6.86 3.78
N VAL A 194 -15.26 -6.48 2.51
CA VAL A 194 -16.26 -7.04 1.59
C VAL A 194 -16.14 -8.56 1.49
N LYS A 195 -14.92 -9.08 1.32
CA LYS A 195 -14.66 -10.52 1.21
C LYS A 195 -14.84 -11.26 2.54
N ALA A 196 -14.39 -10.67 3.65
CA ALA A 196 -14.52 -11.28 4.98
C ALA A 196 -15.98 -11.45 5.39
N LEU A 197 -16.84 -10.49 5.08
CA LEU A 197 -18.26 -10.50 5.38
C LEU A 197 -19.11 -11.11 4.27
N SER A 198 -18.51 -11.40 3.12
CA SER A 198 -19.20 -11.90 1.92
C SER A 198 -20.37 -11.00 1.48
N ASN A 199 -20.25 -9.69 1.74
CA ASN A 199 -21.27 -8.70 1.42
C ASN A 199 -20.71 -7.62 0.46
N PRO A 200 -20.98 -7.73 -0.84
CA PRO A 200 -20.56 -6.75 -1.83
C PRO A 200 -21.36 -5.45 -1.80
N SER A 201 -22.48 -5.40 -1.04
CA SER A 201 -23.38 -4.24 -0.96
C SER A 201 -23.08 -3.34 0.26
N LEU A 202 -21.96 -3.53 0.93
CA LEU A 202 -21.56 -2.66 2.04
C LEU A 202 -21.43 -1.21 1.60
N VAL A 203 -21.79 -0.31 2.50
CA VAL A 203 -21.70 1.12 2.29
C VAL A 203 -20.24 1.56 2.35
N HIS A 204 -19.79 2.22 1.29
CA HIS A 204 -18.49 2.89 1.22
C HIS A 204 -18.72 4.40 1.26
N ILE A 205 -18.01 5.09 2.14
CA ILE A 205 -18.12 6.54 2.29
C ILE A 205 -16.78 7.16 1.91
N PHE A 206 -16.80 7.99 0.85
CA PHE A 206 -15.68 8.83 0.45
C PHE A 206 -15.96 10.27 0.85
N GLY A 207 -15.09 10.84 1.70
CA GLY A 207 -15.17 12.25 2.07
C GLY A 207 -14.43 13.12 1.04
N ASP A 208 -15.16 13.95 0.31
CA ASP A 208 -14.58 14.96 -0.58
C ASP A 208 -14.50 16.30 0.18
N THR A 209 -13.32 16.60 0.69
CA THR A 209 -13.02 17.84 1.42
C THR A 209 -12.73 19.02 0.50
N THR A 210 -12.85 18.84 -0.81
CA THR A 210 -12.46 19.79 -1.86
C THR A 210 -10.93 20.05 -1.97
N LEU A 211 -10.12 19.27 -1.24
CA LEU A 211 -8.65 19.31 -1.31
C LEU A 211 -8.03 18.11 -2.02
N GLU A 212 -8.84 17.13 -2.36
CA GLU A 212 -8.35 15.91 -2.99
C GLU A 212 -7.74 16.20 -4.35
N PHE A 213 -6.65 15.50 -4.65
CA PHE A 213 -6.06 15.56 -5.98
C PHE A 213 -7.06 15.06 -7.03
N PRO A 214 -7.08 15.64 -8.23
CA PRO A 214 -7.96 15.18 -9.32
C PRO A 214 -7.85 13.67 -9.57
N SER A 215 -6.64 13.11 -9.51
CA SER A 215 -6.41 11.67 -9.66
C SER A 215 -7.07 10.82 -8.56
N THR A 216 -7.21 11.35 -7.34
CA THR A 216 -7.91 10.67 -6.23
C THR A 216 -9.41 10.63 -6.50
N ILE A 217 -9.98 11.74 -6.96
CA ILE A 217 -11.40 11.82 -7.34
C ILE A 217 -11.70 10.87 -8.51
N GLU A 218 -10.87 10.89 -9.54
CA GLU A 218 -10.99 9.98 -10.69
C GLU A 218 -10.91 8.50 -10.25
N TYR A 219 -10.01 8.20 -9.32
CA TYR A 219 -9.90 6.84 -8.77
C TYR A 219 -11.15 6.44 -7.98
N ALA A 220 -11.70 7.32 -7.16
CA ALA A 220 -12.93 7.05 -6.41
C ALA A 220 -14.12 6.77 -7.35
N HIS A 221 -14.27 7.55 -8.43
CA HIS A 221 -15.28 7.30 -9.46
C HIS A 221 -15.07 5.95 -10.16
N ARG A 222 -13.85 5.65 -10.60
CA ARG A 222 -13.49 4.38 -11.23
C ARG A 222 -13.69 3.18 -10.28
N PHE A 223 -13.39 3.35 -8.98
CA PHE A 223 -13.66 2.33 -7.98
C PHE A 223 -15.16 2.03 -7.90
N ARG A 224 -16.01 3.06 -7.81
CA ARG A 224 -17.47 2.92 -7.81
C ARG A 224 -18.00 2.20 -9.06
N GLU A 225 -17.49 2.55 -10.24
CA GLU A 225 -17.88 1.92 -11.50
C GLU A 225 -17.49 0.44 -11.55
N ASN A 226 -16.33 0.08 -11.02
CA ASN A 226 -15.85 -1.29 -10.98
C ASN A 226 -16.51 -2.15 -9.88
N HIS A 227 -17.22 -1.52 -8.94
CA HIS A 227 -17.93 -2.18 -7.84
C HIS A 227 -19.42 -1.81 -7.82
N PRO A 228 -20.19 -2.18 -8.87
CA PRO A 228 -21.56 -1.72 -9.05
C PRO A 228 -22.55 -2.23 -7.98
N GLN A 229 -22.16 -3.22 -7.19
CA GLN A 229 -22.96 -3.74 -6.09
C GLN A 229 -22.75 -2.95 -4.80
N ALA A 230 -21.62 -2.25 -4.66
CA ALA A 230 -21.33 -1.44 -3.49
C ALA A 230 -22.22 -0.20 -3.45
N ILE A 231 -22.73 0.12 -2.26
CA ILE A 231 -23.35 1.41 -2.02
C ILE A 231 -22.23 2.41 -1.79
N PHE A 232 -21.99 3.28 -2.76
CA PHE A 232 -20.87 4.22 -2.71
C PHE A 232 -21.36 5.66 -2.60
N GLU A 233 -21.18 6.23 -1.42
CA GLU A 233 -21.59 7.59 -1.08
C GLU A 233 -20.39 8.54 -1.10
N ILE A 234 -20.57 9.69 -1.74
CA ILE A 234 -19.59 10.79 -1.70
C ILE A 234 -20.15 11.86 -0.76
N ALA A 235 -19.54 11.96 0.42
CA ALA A 235 -19.87 13.01 1.37
C ALA A 235 -19.05 14.26 1.01
N ARG A 236 -19.76 15.33 0.66
CA ARG A 236 -19.16 16.61 0.29
C ARG A 236 -19.99 17.75 0.87
N ASN A 237 -19.31 18.79 1.30
CA ASN A 237 -19.98 20.06 1.60
C ASN A 237 -20.09 20.89 0.31
N ASP A 238 -21.32 21.03 -0.20
CA ASP A 238 -21.56 21.78 -1.44
C ASP A 238 -21.70 23.30 -1.21
N GLU A 239 -21.82 23.73 0.06
CA GLU A 239 -22.00 25.12 0.42
C GLU A 239 -20.67 25.86 0.63
N GLN A 240 -19.60 25.12 1.00
CA GLN A 240 -18.31 25.70 1.37
C GLN A 240 -17.15 24.95 0.73
N VAL A 241 -16.15 25.69 0.33
CA VAL A 241 -14.87 25.17 -0.17
C VAL A 241 -13.81 25.32 0.91
N PHE A 242 -12.93 24.38 1.05
CA PHE A 242 -11.90 24.34 2.10
C PHE A 242 -11.10 25.65 2.21
N TYR A 243 -10.68 26.21 1.09
CA TYR A 243 -9.89 27.44 1.07
C TYR A 243 -10.68 28.67 1.54
N ASP A 244 -11.98 28.75 1.23
CA ASP A 244 -12.82 29.85 1.68
C ASP A 244 -12.95 29.84 3.22
N VAL A 245 -13.11 28.64 3.78
CA VAL A 245 -13.12 28.48 5.26
C VAL A 245 -11.76 28.83 5.88
N CYS A 246 -10.64 28.52 5.20
CA CYS A 246 -9.33 28.95 5.65
C CYS A 246 -9.17 30.47 5.67
N GLU A 247 -9.77 31.20 4.73
CA GLU A 247 -9.76 32.66 4.71
C GLU A 247 -10.55 33.25 5.88
N ASP A 248 -11.66 32.63 6.26
CA ASP A 248 -12.53 33.12 7.33
C ASP A 248 -11.99 32.82 8.73
N ILE A 249 -11.51 31.62 8.99
CA ILE A 249 -11.16 31.16 10.35
C ILE A 249 -9.72 30.64 10.48
N GLY A 250 -8.95 30.68 9.42
CA GLY A 250 -7.57 30.20 9.37
C GLY A 250 -7.46 28.69 9.08
N PRO A 251 -6.24 28.21 8.71
CA PRO A 251 -6.02 26.81 8.40
C PRO A 251 -6.27 25.91 9.63
N PRO A 252 -6.74 24.67 9.40
CA PRO A 252 -6.96 23.74 10.51
C PRO A 252 -5.64 23.38 11.20
N ALA A 253 -5.72 23.20 12.50
CA ALA A 253 -4.59 22.79 13.33
C ALA A 253 -4.98 21.60 14.20
N ARG A 254 -3.98 20.96 14.82
CA ARG A 254 -4.22 19.78 15.68
C ARG A 254 -5.25 20.03 16.78
N MET A 255 -5.30 21.26 17.32
CA MET A 255 -6.23 21.66 18.36
C MET A 255 -7.53 22.28 17.82
N MET A 256 -7.60 22.55 16.53
CA MET A 256 -8.73 23.19 15.87
C MET A 256 -9.06 22.47 14.56
N ARG A 257 -9.76 21.32 14.71
CA ARG A 257 -10.06 20.39 13.61
C ARG A 257 -11.40 20.68 12.95
N TRP A 258 -11.66 21.94 12.62
CA TRP A 258 -12.91 22.29 11.96
C TRP A 258 -13.12 21.53 10.63
N CYS A 259 -12.04 21.18 9.95
CA CYS A 259 -12.12 20.39 8.71
C CYS A 259 -12.85 19.04 8.88
N CYS A 260 -12.72 18.39 10.05
CA CYS A 260 -13.40 17.12 10.31
C CYS A 260 -14.89 17.26 10.69
N SER A 261 -15.38 18.48 10.90
CA SER A 261 -16.77 18.77 11.26
C SER A 261 -17.53 19.50 10.16
N MET A 262 -16.84 20.06 9.18
CA MET A 262 -17.43 20.84 8.09
C MET A 262 -17.38 20.08 6.76
N PHE A 263 -16.42 19.14 6.61
CA PHE A 263 -16.22 18.34 5.41
C PHE A 263 -16.22 16.85 5.72
#